data_c41fd2dff8b2ab4d820d392c1e060f33
#
_entry.id   c41fd2dff8b2ab4d820d392c1e060f33
#
_cell.length_a   1.000
_cell.length_b   1.000
_cell.length_c   1.000
_cell.angle_alpha   90.00
_cell.angle_beta   90.00
_cell.angle_gamma   90.00
#
_symmetry.space_group_name_H-M   'P 1'
#
loop_
_entity.id
_entity.type
_entity.pdbx_description
1 polymer ?
#
loop_
_entity_poly.entity_id
_entity_poly.type
_entity_poly.pdbx_seq_one_letter_code
_entity_poly.pdbx_strand_id
1 'polypeptide(L)'
;MPKHNQYYLSRYQNPKVAVNVGAAKGVLIGIIILIIIGVVASASVQIVESGHRGVLLHWSAVDTAFLPLDEGLHFVTPFQDSVVNMEVRTLKFVKSTSSASKDLQTVSTEVTVNYRPSPTSVHTLYKEVGLDYENRVIQPAVEEVVKQVTARYNAEELITKRPQVKADIETEITTRLNVYNINTDVISITDFQFSPLFAQAIESKVEAEQKAQKAENDLIRIEVEARQLAAQAEGLAAANIAEAQGEAEAIKVINEALSNNPHYLDWLKTQAWDGKLPLVVGEGGTPFISIPTTP
;
A
#
# COMPACT_ATOMS: atom_id res chain seq x y z
N MET A 1 -55.97 -5.41 -117.75
CA MET A 1 -54.69 -4.76 -117.73
C MET A 1 -54.72 -3.72 -116.61
N PRO A 2 -53.78 -3.48 -115.76
CA PRO A 2 -52.44 -4.07 -115.57
C PRO A 2 -52.12 -4.48 -114.11
N LYS A 3 -51.24 -5.31 -113.98
CA LYS A 3 -49.92 -5.51 -113.40
C LYS A 3 -49.77 -5.22 -111.88
N HIS A 4 -49.61 -6.31 -111.24
CA HIS A 4 -48.95 -6.61 -110.06
C HIS A 4 -47.75 -5.77 -109.67
N ASN A 5 -47.64 -5.46 -108.41
CA ASN A 5 -46.38 -5.21 -107.77
C ASN A 5 -46.27 -5.95 -106.41
N GLN A 6 -45.50 -7.05 -106.42
CA GLN A 6 -45.02 -7.74 -105.21
C GLN A 6 -43.85 -7.04 -104.69
N TYR A 7 -43.88 -6.49 -103.51
CA TYR A 7 -42.70 -6.04 -102.80
C TYR A 7 -42.43 -6.83 -101.56
N TYR A 8 -41.34 -7.54 -101.65
CA TYR A 8 -40.40 -8.07 -100.65
C TYR A 8 -40.77 -7.94 -99.17
N LEU A 9 -41.15 -9.12 -98.57
CA LEU A 9 -40.97 -9.37 -97.16
C LEU A 9 -39.57 -9.86 -96.92
N SER A 10 -38.73 -8.95 -96.54
CA SER A 10 -37.37 -9.26 -95.98
C SER A 10 -37.52 -10.06 -94.74
N ARG A 11 -37.09 -11.36 -94.78
CA ARG A 11 -36.90 -12.22 -93.63
C ARG A 11 -35.83 -11.67 -92.74
N TYR A 12 -36.20 -11.10 -91.59
CA TYR A 12 -35.31 -10.97 -90.46
C TYR A 12 -35.03 -12.38 -89.92
N GLN A 13 -33.92 -12.96 -90.34
CA GLN A 13 -33.36 -14.13 -89.69
C GLN A 13 -32.66 -13.66 -88.42
N ASN A 14 -33.33 -13.84 -87.28
CA ASN A 14 -32.64 -13.74 -85.98
C ASN A 14 -31.53 -14.78 -85.96
N PRO A 15 -30.27 -14.38 -85.72
CA PRO A 15 -29.21 -15.33 -85.51
C PRO A 15 -29.52 -16.14 -84.27
N LYS A 16 -29.86 -17.43 -84.44
CA LYS A 16 -29.90 -18.38 -83.33
C LYS A 16 -28.49 -18.47 -82.79
N VAL A 17 -28.21 -17.74 -81.69
CA VAL A 17 -27.02 -17.97 -80.89
C VAL A 17 -27.11 -19.38 -80.39
N ALA A 18 -26.41 -20.31 -80.99
CA ALA A 18 -26.27 -21.67 -80.51
C ALA A 18 -25.41 -21.62 -79.23
N VAL A 19 -26.05 -21.38 -78.10
CA VAL A 19 -25.40 -21.50 -76.79
C VAL A 19 -24.97 -22.96 -76.66
N ASN A 20 -23.67 -23.21 -76.70
CA ASN A 20 -23.11 -24.52 -76.46
C ASN A 20 -23.36 -24.89 -74.99
N VAL A 21 -24.47 -25.58 -74.72
CA VAL A 21 -24.96 -25.97 -73.40
C VAL A 21 -23.88 -26.71 -72.57
N GLY A 22 -22.98 -27.42 -73.27
CA GLY A 22 -21.84 -28.09 -72.62
C GLY A 22 -20.80 -27.11 -72.08
N ALA A 23 -20.45 -26.07 -72.88
CA ALA A 23 -19.53 -25.01 -72.47
C ALA A 23 -20.13 -24.15 -71.36
N ALA A 24 -21.45 -23.82 -71.44
CA ALA A 24 -22.16 -23.06 -70.41
C ALA A 24 -22.22 -23.82 -69.08
N LYS A 25 -22.44 -25.13 -69.09
CA LYS A 25 -22.39 -25.98 -67.88
C LYS A 25 -20.98 -26.00 -67.29
N GLY A 26 -19.91 -26.13 -68.10
CA GLY A 26 -18.52 -26.10 -67.65
C GLY A 26 -18.17 -24.76 -66.98
N VAL A 27 -18.56 -23.62 -67.55
CA VAL A 27 -18.38 -22.29 -66.98
C VAL A 27 -19.12 -22.14 -65.62
N LEU A 28 -20.37 -22.62 -65.58
CA LEU A 28 -21.17 -22.55 -64.34
C LEU A 28 -20.57 -23.40 -63.21
N ILE A 29 -20.08 -24.61 -63.52
CA ILE A 29 -19.35 -25.45 -62.54
C ILE A 29 -18.05 -24.77 -62.11
N GLY A 30 -17.31 -24.12 -63.01
CA GLY A 30 -16.09 -23.38 -62.68
C GLY A 30 -16.36 -22.21 -61.72
N ILE A 31 -17.46 -21.45 -61.97
CA ILE A 31 -17.89 -20.39 -61.06
C ILE A 31 -18.27 -20.92 -59.67
N ILE A 32 -19.00 -22.01 -59.62
CA ILE A 32 -19.38 -22.66 -58.35
C ILE A 32 -18.14 -23.13 -57.56
N ILE A 33 -17.18 -23.71 -58.20
CA ILE A 33 -15.91 -24.14 -57.58
C ILE A 33 -15.14 -22.94 -57.07
N LEU A 34 -15.08 -21.85 -57.84
CA LEU A 34 -14.39 -20.61 -57.41
C LEU A 34 -15.07 -19.95 -56.22
N ILE A 35 -16.40 -19.95 -56.17
CA ILE A 35 -17.17 -19.50 -55.01
C ILE A 35 -16.88 -20.38 -53.79
N ILE A 36 -16.88 -21.68 -53.94
CA ILE A 36 -16.56 -22.60 -52.84
C ILE A 36 -15.16 -22.37 -52.33
N ILE A 37 -14.15 -22.21 -53.19
CA ILE A 37 -12.78 -21.90 -52.82
C ILE A 37 -12.73 -20.56 -52.09
N GLY A 38 -13.47 -19.55 -52.56
CA GLY A 38 -13.56 -18.23 -51.90
C GLY A 38 -14.13 -18.29 -50.49
N VAL A 39 -15.22 -19.09 -50.33
CA VAL A 39 -15.86 -19.31 -49.00
C VAL A 39 -14.92 -20.06 -48.05
N VAL A 40 -14.26 -21.11 -48.54
CA VAL A 40 -13.30 -21.90 -47.75
C VAL A 40 -12.10 -21.01 -47.36
N ALA A 41 -11.56 -20.23 -48.29
CA ALA A 41 -10.46 -19.31 -48.02
C ALA A 41 -10.83 -18.22 -46.98
N SER A 42 -12.04 -17.65 -47.09
CA SER A 42 -12.52 -16.68 -46.11
C SER A 42 -12.76 -17.27 -44.70
N ALA A 43 -13.22 -18.51 -44.63
CA ALA A 43 -13.42 -19.25 -43.38
C ALA A 43 -12.11 -19.71 -42.73
N SER A 44 -11.00 -19.77 -43.51
CA SER A 44 -9.67 -20.15 -43.02
C SER A 44 -8.97 -19.03 -42.26
N VAL A 45 -9.40 -17.78 -42.41
CA VAL A 45 -8.77 -16.64 -41.82
C VAL A 45 -9.34 -16.35 -40.44
N GLN A 46 -8.47 -16.38 -39.41
CA GLN A 46 -8.81 -16.01 -38.05
C GLN A 46 -7.93 -14.85 -37.59
N ILE A 47 -8.53 -13.88 -36.92
CA ILE A 47 -7.82 -12.71 -36.41
C ILE A 47 -7.80 -12.80 -34.89
N VAL A 48 -6.60 -12.79 -34.31
CA VAL A 48 -6.39 -12.65 -32.86
C VAL A 48 -6.14 -11.17 -32.58
N GLU A 49 -7.01 -10.58 -31.76
CA GLU A 49 -6.92 -9.16 -31.42
C GLU A 49 -5.69 -8.86 -30.55
N SER A 50 -5.23 -7.61 -30.59
CA SER A 50 -4.13 -7.18 -29.72
C SER A 50 -4.51 -7.30 -28.23
N GLY A 51 -3.59 -7.82 -27.43
CA GLY A 51 -3.81 -8.13 -26.00
C GLY A 51 -4.53 -9.46 -25.77
N HIS A 52 -4.72 -10.26 -26.81
CA HIS A 52 -5.31 -11.59 -26.72
C HIS A 52 -4.34 -12.67 -27.21
N ARG A 53 -4.64 -13.90 -26.85
CA ARG A 53 -4.01 -15.12 -27.38
C ARG A 53 -5.10 -16.03 -27.92
N GLY A 54 -4.87 -16.60 -29.09
CA GLY A 54 -5.80 -17.53 -29.70
C GLY A 54 -5.57 -18.94 -29.18
N VAL A 55 -6.56 -19.51 -28.53
CA VAL A 55 -6.56 -20.93 -28.15
C VAL A 55 -7.12 -21.73 -29.32
N LEU A 56 -6.26 -22.56 -29.90
CA LEU A 56 -6.67 -23.44 -31.03
C LEU A 56 -7.44 -24.66 -30.51
N LEU A 57 -8.62 -24.83 -31.05
CA LEU A 57 -9.44 -26.05 -30.85
C LEU A 57 -9.48 -26.86 -32.12
N HIS A 58 -9.00 -28.08 -32.04
CA HIS A 58 -9.09 -29.06 -33.13
C HIS A 58 -10.24 -30.01 -32.86
N TRP A 59 -11.25 -30.05 -33.72
CA TRP A 59 -12.50 -30.79 -33.50
C TRP A 59 -13.13 -30.51 -32.12
N SER A 60 -13.16 -29.23 -31.71
CA SER A 60 -13.67 -28.81 -30.41
C SER A 60 -12.83 -29.23 -29.18
N ALA A 61 -11.70 -29.89 -29.39
CA ALA A 61 -10.77 -30.25 -28.33
C ALA A 61 -9.61 -29.23 -28.30
N VAL A 62 -9.23 -28.79 -27.12
CA VAL A 62 -8.08 -27.89 -26.98
C VAL A 62 -6.80 -28.61 -27.36
N ASP A 63 -6.12 -28.10 -28.37
CA ASP A 63 -4.83 -28.64 -28.78
C ASP A 63 -3.74 -28.07 -27.87
N THR A 64 -3.21 -28.94 -27.01
CA THR A 64 -2.13 -28.56 -26.09
C THR A 64 -0.73 -28.87 -26.64
N ALA A 65 -0.64 -29.43 -27.83
CA ALA A 65 0.66 -29.66 -28.48
C ALA A 65 1.24 -28.40 -29.11
N PHE A 66 0.38 -27.43 -29.41
CA PHE A 66 0.78 -26.17 -29.97
C PHE A 66 0.67 -25.03 -28.92
N LEU A 67 1.59 -24.07 -29.00
CA LEU A 67 1.49 -22.84 -28.23
C LEU A 67 0.27 -22.03 -28.67
N PRO A 68 -0.33 -21.22 -27.78
CA PRO A 68 -1.39 -20.29 -28.16
C PRO A 68 -0.95 -19.38 -29.31
N LEU A 69 -1.89 -19.10 -30.22
CA LEU A 69 -1.64 -18.23 -31.36
C LEU A 69 -1.34 -16.81 -30.88
N ASP A 70 -0.31 -16.19 -31.45
CA ASP A 70 0.04 -14.80 -31.21
C ASP A 70 -1.01 -13.84 -31.79
N GLU A 71 -0.88 -12.56 -31.47
CA GLU A 71 -1.69 -11.50 -32.07
C GLU A 71 -1.50 -11.43 -33.58
N GLY A 72 -2.57 -11.16 -34.31
CA GLY A 72 -2.51 -10.99 -35.74
C GLY A 72 -3.37 -11.96 -36.53
N LEU A 73 -3.02 -12.15 -37.79
CA LEU A 73 -3.77 -12.96 -38.77
C LEU A 73 -3.19 -14.37 -38.82
N HIS A 74 -4.05 -15.36 -38.61
CA HIS A 74 -3.70 -16.79 -38.65
C HIS A 74 -4.56 -17.52 -39.66
N PHE A 75 -3.97 -18.55 -40.27
CA PHE A 75 -4.69 -19.44 -41.16
C PHE A 75 -4.94 -20.75 -40.43
N VAL A 76 -6.21 -21.13 -40.34
CA VAL A 76 -6.67 -22.35 -39.69
C VAL A 76 -7.47 -23.19 -40.69
N THR A 77 -7.57 -24.49 -40.44
CA THR A 77 -8.36 -25.39 -41.30
C THR A 77 -9.85 -25.20 -41.02
N PRO A 78 -10.63 -24.65 -41.96
CA PRO A 78 -12.04 -24.39 -41.74
C PRO A 78 -12.81 -25.70 -41.45
N PHE A 79 -13.85 -25.61 -40.64
CA PHE A 79 -14.68 -26.72 -40.14
C PHE A 79 -14.00 -27.67 -39.14
N GLN A 80 -12.68 -27.77 -39.14
CA GLN A 80 -11.90 -28.62 -38.26
C GLN A 80 -11.36 -27.84 -37.05
N ASP A 81 -10.85 -26.63 -37.30
CA ASP A 81 -10.22 -25.80 -36.33
C ASP A 81 -11.11 -24.58 -35.98
N SER A 82 -11.09 -24.21 -34.73
CA SER A 82 -11.67 -22.94 -34.27
C SER A 82 -10.73 -22.27 -33.26
N VAL A 83 -10.77 -20.95 -33.20
CA VAL A 83 -9.90 -20.16 -32.32
C VAL A 83 -10.77 -19.45 -31.32
N VAL A 84 -10.43 -19.58 -30.04
CA VAL A 84 -11.02 -18.82 -28.94
C VAL A 84 -10.03 -17.78 -28.46
N ASN A 85 -10.41 -16.51 -28.56
CA ASN A 85 -9.58 -15.41 -28.10
C ASN A 85 -9.70 -15.27 -26.59
N MET A 86 -8.56 -15.34 -25.90
CA MET A 86 -8.47 -15.09 -24.45
C MET A 86 -7.62 -13.85 -24.17
N GLU A 87 -8.13 -12.94 -23.38
CA GLU A 87 -7.40 -11.73 -22.98
C GLU A 87 -6.25 -12.10 -22.03
N VAL A 88 -5.04 -11.57 -22.32
CA VAL A 88 -3.82 -11.79 -21.55
C VAL A 88 -3.22 -10.51 -21.00
N ARG A 89 -3.95 -9.39 -21.11
CA ARG A 89 -3.62 -8.12 -20.45
C ARG A 89 -3.92 -8.21 -18.98
N THR A 90 -3.46 -7.21 -18.22
CA THR A 90 -3.80 -7.09 -16.81
C THR A 90 -5.28 -6.75 -16.64
N LEU A 91 -5.99 -7.64 -15.99
CA LEU A 91 -7.40 -7.54 -15.63
C LEU A 91 -7.55 -7.22 -14.15
N LYS A 92 -8.71 -6.72 -13.75
CA LYS A 92 -9.04 -6.36 -12.38
C LYS A 92 -10.23 -7.18 -11.88
N PHE A 93 -10.02 -7.91 -10.80
CA PHE A 93 -11.08 -8.59 -10.06
C PHE A 93 -11.26 -7.94 -8.70
N VAL A 94 -12.50 -7.67 -8.31
CA VAL A 94 -12.84 -7.04 -7.00
C VAL A 94 -13.85 -7.91 -6.29
N LYS A 95 -13.58 -8.24 -5.05
CA LYS A 95 -14.49 -9.04 -4.23
C LYS A 95 -14.53 -8.55 -2.79
N SER A 96 -15.73 -8.20 -2.33
CA SER A 96 -15.99 -8.01 -0.90
C SER A 96 -16.25 -9.38 -0.27
N THR A 97 -15.57 -9.66 0.83
CA THR A 97 -15.70 -10.92 1.56
C THR A 97 -15.87 -10.65 3.05
N SER A 98 -16.61 -11.52 3.71
CA SER A 98 -16.78 -11.53 5.16
C SER A 98 -16.18 -12.82 5.71
N SER A 99 -15.41 -12.70 6.78
CA SER A 99 -14.69 -13.79 7.43
C SER A 99 -14.76 -13.64 8.94
N ALA A 100 -14.28 -14.65 9.67
CA ALA A 100 -14.11 -14.56 11.11
C ALA A 100 -12.62 -14.47 11.44
N SER A 101 -12.27 -13.64 12.43
CA SER A 101 -10.95 -13.63 13.03
C SER A 101 -10.77 -14.82 13.99
N LYS A 102 -9.56 -15.03 14.51
CA LYS A 102 -9.23 -16.10 15.44
C LYS A 102 -10.08 -16.04 16.74
N ASP A 103 -10.43 -14.85 17.17
CA ASP A 103 -11.30 -14.57 18.34
C ASP A 103 -12.79 -14.46 17.95
N LEU A 104 -13.16 -15.04 16.79
CA LEU A 104 -14.54 -15.16 16.30
C LEU A 104 -15.26 -13.82 16.05
N GLN A 105 -14.51 -12.74 15.82
CA GLN A 105 -15.10 -11.47 15.39
C GLN A 105 -15.34 -11.49 13.88
N THR A 106 -16.51 -10.99 13.47
CA THR A 106 -16.83 -10.83 12.05
C THR A 106 -16.03 -9.68 11.47
N VAL A 107 -15.30 -9.98 10.40
CA VAL A 107 -14.43 -9.04 9.69
C VAL A 107 -14.84 -9.00 8.24
N SER A 108 -15.13 -7.82 7.72
CA SER A 108 -15.41 -7.60 6.31
C SER A 108 -14.24 -6.83 5.68
N THR A 109 -13.84 -7.25 4.48
CA THR A 109 -12.82 -6.55 3.69
C THR A 109 -13.12 -6.70 2.20
N GLU A 110 -12.61 -5.78 1.41
CA GLU A 110 -12.65 -5.87 -0.04
C GLU A 110 -11.24 -6.14 -0.57
N VAL A 111 -11.12 -7.15 -1.40
CA VAL A 111 -9.87 -7.53 -2.04
C VAL A 111 -9.97 -7.23 -3.52
N THR A 112 -9.02 -6.47 -4.02
CA THR A 112 -8.82 -6.21 -5.44
C THR A 112 -7.57 -6.96 -5.89
N VAL A 113 -7.73 -7.84 -6.89
CA VAL A 113 -6.64 -8.59 -7.50
C VAL A 113 -6.45 -8.10 -8.93
N ASN A 114 -5.30 -7.53 -9.23
CA ASN A 114 -4.87 -7.29 -10.60
C ASN A 114 -4.07 -8.51 -11.05
N TYR A 115 -4.54 -9.15 -12.09
CA TYR A 115 -4.00 -10.41 -12.57
C TYR A 115 -3.96 -10.44 -14.09
N ARG A 116 -3.21 -11.36 -14.63
CA ARG A 116 -3.18 -11.68 -16.06
C ARG A 116 -2.99 -13.17 -16.28
N PRO A 117 -3.74 -13.79 -17.20
CA PRO A 117 -3.44 -15.14 -17.64
C PRO A 117 -2.06 -15.19 -18.30
N SER A 118 -1.33 -16.28 -18.09
CA SER A 118 -0.02 -16.49 -18.72
C SER A 118 -0.18 -16.65 -20.23
N PRO A 119 0.43 -15.78 -21.05
CA PRO A 119 0.28 -15.86 -22.52
C PRO A 119 0.71 -17.20 -23.12
N THR A 120 1.67 -17.86 -22.49
CA THR A 120 2.21 -19.14 -22.96
C THR A 120 1.38 -20.34 -22.56
N SER A 121 0.56 -20.20 -21.50
CA SER A 121 -0.18 -21.32 -20.88
C SER A 121 -1.69 -21.10 -20.85
N VAL A 122 -2.18 -20.05 -21.53
CA VAL A 122 -3.61 -19.72 -21.55
C VAL A 122 -4.49 -20.84 -22.14
N HIS A 123 -3.96 -21.66 -23.05
CA HIS A 123 -4.65 -22.84 -23.59
C HIS A 123 -4.89 -23.90 -22.52
N THR A 124 -3.98 -24.05 -21.56
CA THR A 124 -4.15 -24.96 -20.41
C THR A 124 -5.25 -24.43 -19.48
N LEU A 125 -5.21 -23.14 -19.17
CA LEU A 125 -6.26 -22.48 -18.37
C LEU A 125 -7.64 -22.67 -19.03
N TYR A 126 -7.74 -22.45 -20.34
CA TYR A 126 -8.99 -22.65 -21.07
C TYR A 126 -9.46 -24.11 -21.02
N LYS A 127 -8.54 -25.08 -21.20
CA LYS A 127 -8.83 -26.50 -21.17
C LYS A 127 -9.36 -26.97 -19.81
N GLU A 128 -8.75 -26.52 -18.73
CA GLU A 128 -9.05 -26.99 -17.37
C GLU A 128 -10.24 -26.27 -16.76
N VAL A 129 -10.38 -24.97 -17.03
CA VAL A 129 -11.35 -24.10 -16.35
C VAL A 129 -12.36 -23.49 -17.32
N GLY A 130 -11.92 -23.08 -18.52
CA GLY A 130 -12.75 -22.39 -19.50
C GLY A 130 -12.64 -20.86 -19.38
N LEU A 131 -13.56 -20.15 -20.07
CA LEU A 131 -13.59 -18.68 -20.07
C LEU A 131 -14.02 -18.07 -18.74
N ASP A 132 -14.79 -18.80 -17.95
CA ASP A 132 -15.33 -18.31 -16.66
C ASP A 132 -14.37 -18.58 -15.49
N TYR A 133 -13.07 -18.45 -15.71
CA TYR A 133 -12.04 -18.71 -14.70
C TYR A 133 -12.08 -17.73 -13.52
N GLU A 134 -12.64 -16.52 -13.70
CA GLU A 134 -12.83 -15.59 -12.62
C GLU A 134 -13.75 -16.14 -11.53
N ASN A 135 -14.93 -16.64 -11.93
CA ASN A 135 -15.91 -17.16 -10.98
C ASN A 135 -15.54 -18.57 -10.47
N ARG A 136 -14.82 -19.35 -11.28
CA ARG A 136 -14.49 -20.74 -10.95
C ARG A 136 -13.20 -20.90 -10.15
N VAL A 137 -12.24 -19.99 -10.34
CA VAL A 137 -10.91 -20.09 -9.71
C VAL A 137 -10.60 -18.87 -8.86
N ILE A 138 -10.67 -17.64 -9.43
CA ILE A 138 -10.20 -16.45 -8.73
C ILE A 138 -11.09 -16.14 -7.54
N GLN A 139 -12.40 -16.11 -7.72
CA GLN A 139 -13.32 -15.79 -6.64
C GLN A 139 -13.21 -16.75 -5.45
N PRO A 140 -13.31 -18.08 -5.61
CA PRO A 140 -13.20 -19.00 -4.46
C PRO A 140 -11.80 -18.98 -3.85
N ALA A 141 -10.72 -18.81 -4.64
CA ALA A 141 -9.38 -18.68 -4.12
C ALA A 141 -9.23 -17.45 -3.20
N VAL A 142 -9.74 -16.30 -3.62
CA VAL A 142 -9.71 -15.06 -2.81
C VAL A 142 -10.52 -15.24 -1.52
N GLU A 143 -11.75 -15.74 -1.63
CA GLU A 143 -12.63 -15.94 -0.46
C GLU A 143 -12.02 -16.91 0.55
N GLU A 144 -11.46 -18.01 0.09
CA GLU A 144 -10.87 -19.04 0.95
C GLU A 144 -9.58 -18.53 1.61
N VAL A 145 -8.69 -17.89 0.86
CA VAL A 145 -7.45 -17.34 1.41
C VAL A 145 -7.73 -16.27 2.46
N VAL A 146 -8.65 -15.34 2.19
CA VAL A 146 -9.01 -14.32 3.19
C VAL A 146 -9.54 -14.97 4.46
N LYS A 147 -10.46 -15.93 4.36
CA LYS A 147 -10.98 -16.68 5.52
C LYS A 147 -9.86 -17.43 6.27
N GLN A 148 -8.96 -18.07 5.55
CA GLN A 148 -7.87 -18.83 6.14
C GLN A 148 -6.86 -17.94 6.87
N VAL A 149 -6.48 -16.81 6.27
CA VAL A 149 -5.50 -15.89 6.86
C VAL A 149 -6.10 -15.15 8.03
N THR A 150 -7.32 -14.58 7.89
CA THR A 150 -7.98 -13.86 9.00
C THR A 150 -8.19 -14.73 10.23
N ALA A 151 -8.48 -16.02 10.05
CA ALA A 151 -8.64 -16.98 11.15
C ALA A 151 -7.33 -17.27 11.93
N ARG A 152 -6.18 -16.88 11.42
CA ARG A 152 -4.88 -16.99 12.12
C ARG A 152 -4.62 -15.84 13.09
N TYR A 153 -5.27 -14.68 12.89
CA TYR A 153 -5.04 -13.45 13.62
C TYR A 153 -6.25 -13.07 14.47
N ASN A 154 -6.00 -12.51 15.66
CA ASN A 154 -7.05 -11.87 16.44
C ASN A 154 -7.48 -10.56 15.77
N ALA A 155 -8.66 -10.06 16.07
CA ALA A 155 -9.18 -8.83 15.49
C ALA A 155 -8.26 -7.62 15.75
N GLU A 156 -7.66 -7.52 16.94
CA GLU A 156 -6.67 -6.51 17.29
C GLU A 156 -5.38 -6.63 16.44
N GLU A 157 -4.93 -7.86 16.16
CA GLU A 157 -3.76 -8.11 15.32
C GLU A 157 -4.00 -7.78 13.84
N LEU A 158 -5.24 -7.96 13.33
CA LEU A 158 -5.62 -7.55 11.98
C LEU A 158 -5.46 -6.03 11.77
N ILE A 159 -5.59 -5.23 12.85
CA ILE A 159 -5.37 -3.79 12.84
C ILE A 159 -3.88 -3.46 13.01
N THR A 160 -3.25 -4.00 14.03
CA THR A 160 -1.86 -3.64 14.43
C THR A 160 -0.79 -4.26 13.55
N LYS A 161 -1.02 -5.49 13.02
CA LYS A 161 -0.11 -6.23 12.13
C LYS A 161 -0.56 -6.24 10.69
N ARG A 162 -1.36 -5.26 10.28
CA ARG A 162 -1.94 -5.15 8.95
C ARG A 162 -0.97 -5.39 7.78
N PRO A 163 0.28 -4.84 7.77
CA PRO A 163 1.22 -5.11 6.68
C PRO A 163 1.58 -6.58 6.53
N GLN A 164 1.70 -7.31 7.64
CA GLN A 164 2.00 -8.74 7.63
C GLN A 164 0.81 -9.55 7.12
N VAL A 165 -0.40 -9.26 7.62
CA VAL A 165 -1.63 -9.91 7.17
C VAL A 165 -1.83 -9.73 5.66
N LYS A 166 -1.57 -8.51 5.16
CA LYS A 166 -1.61 -8.22 3.72
C LYS A 166 -0.61 -9.08 2.96
N ALA A 167 0.64 -9.16 3.40
CA ALA A 167 1.68 -9.98 2.77
C ALA A 167 1.34 -11.47 2.75
N ASP A 168 0.74 -11.99 3.83
CA ASP A 168 0.30 -13.38 3.91
C ASP A 168 -0.82 -13.65 2.89
N ILE A 169 -1.81 -12.77 2.80
CA ILE A 169 -2.91 -12.90 1.83
C ILE A 169 -2.37 -12.81 0.39
N GLU A 170 -1.48 -11.86 0.09
CA GLU A 170 -0.85 -11.71 -1.22
C GLU A 170 -0.09 -12.98 -1.62
N THR A 171 0.70 -13.53 -0.72
CA THR A 171 1.49 -14.73 -0.95
C THR A 171 0.61 -15.96 -1.21
N GLU A 172 -0.42 -16.16 -0.40
CA GLU A 172 -1.33 -17.30 -0.51
C GLU A 172 -2.18 -17.22 -1.79
N ILE A 173 -2.74 -16.04 -2.13
CA ILE A 173 -3.51 -15.84 -3.38
C ILE A 173 -2.60 -16.10 -4.58
N THR A 174 -1.41 -15.51 -4.60
CA THR A 174 -0.43 -15.67 -5.68
C THR A 174 -0.08 -17.15 -5.88
N THR A 175 0.18 -17.87 -4.80
CA THR A 175 0.51 -19.29 -4.85
C THR A 175 -0.63 -20.12 -5.44
N ARG A 176 -1.89 -19.85 -5.05
CA ARG A 176 -3.06 -20.57 -5.55
C ARG A 176 -3.36 -20.26 -7.01
N LEU A 177 -3.27 -19.00 -7.42
CA LEU A 177 -3.55 -18.60 -8.79
C LEU A 177 -2.48 -19.08 -9.78
N ASN A 178 -1.22 -19.15 -9.34
CA ASN A 178 -0.11 -19.66 -10.16
C ASN A 178 -0.31 -21.13 -10.56
N VAL A 179 -0.99 -21.94 -9.77
CA VAL A 179 -1.33 -23.34 -10.13
C VAL A 179 -2.13 -23.41 -11.44
N TYR A 180 -2.96 -22.39 -11.68
CA TYR A 180 -3.79 -22.27 -12.89
C TYR A 180 -3.16 -21.39 -13.97
N ASN A 181 -1.87 -21.09 -13.88
CA ASN A 181 -1.16 -20.19 -14.80
C ASN A 181 -1.75 -18.77 -14.88
N ILE A 182 -2.29 -18.28 -13.76
CA ILE A 182 -2.76 -16.91 -13.59
C ILE A 182 -1.74 -16.17 -12.77
N ASN A 183 -1.04 -15.21 -13.38
CA ASN A 183 -0.05 -14.36 -12.71
C ASN A 183 -0.75 -13.20 -12.02
N THR A 184 -0.37 -12.91 -10.79
CA THR A 184 -0.86 -11.74 -10.04
C THR A 184 0.17 -10.61 -10.14
N ASP A 185 -0.29 -9.41 -10.54
CA ASP A 185 0.58 -8.23 -10.62
C ASP A 185 0.56 -7.44 -9.31
N VAL A 186 -0.64 -7.10 -8.82
CA VAL A 186 -0.83 -6.34 -7.58
C VAL A 186 -2.09 -6.82 -6.88
N ILE A 187 -2.00 -7.03 -5.58
CA ILE A 187 -3.16 -7.30 -4.73
C ILE A 187 -3.34 -6.13 -3.76
N SER A 188 -4.51 -5.56 -3.75
CA SER A 188 -4.89 -4.46 -2.85
C SER A 188 -6.00 -4.94 -1.93
N ILE A 189 -5.82 -4.68 -0.64
CA ILE A 189 -6.79 -5.04 0.39
C ILE A 189 -7.21 -3.74 1.06
N THR A 190 -8.51 -3.49 1.11
CA THR A 190 -9.07 -2.35 1.85
C THR A 190 -8.96 -2.59 3.36
N ASP A 191 -9.33 -1.59 4.12
CA ASP A 191 -9.34 -1.71 5.58
C ASP A 191 -10.27 -2.82 6.05
N PHE A 192 -9.83 -3.53 7.08
CA PHE A 192 -10.69 -4.49 7.78
C PHE A 192 -11.77 -3.73 8.54
N GLN A 193 -13.02 -4.06 8.24
CA GLN A 193 -14.17 -3.48 8.89
C GLN A 193 -14.72 -4.49 9.90
N PHE A 194 -14.90 -4.05 11.13
CA PHE A 194 -15.46 -4.83 12.23
C PHE A 194 -16.88 -4.38 12.54
N SER A 195 -17.57 -5.17 13.35
CA SER A 195 -18.89 -4.76 13.84
C SER A 195 -18.79 -3.46 14.65
N PRO A 196 -19.79 -2.56 14.57
CA PRO A 196 -19.77 -1.29 15.32
C PRO A 196 -19.58 -1.49 16.83
N LEU A 197 -20.17 -2.55 17.37
CA LEU A 197 -20.04 -2.89 18.79
C LEU A 197 -18.60 -3.26 19.17
N PHE A 198 -17.92 -4.03 18.31
CA PHE A 198 -16.53 -4.41 18.53
C PHE A 198 -15.60 -3.19 18.39
N ALA A 199 -15.82 -2.36 17.38
CA ALA A 199 -15.04 -1.13 17.18
C ALA A 199 -15.13 -0.21 18.41
N GLN A 200 -16.33 -0.01 18.95
CA GLN A 200 -16.54 0.76 20.19
C GLN A 200 -15.86 0.14 21.41
N ALA A 201 -15.90 -1.20 21.55
CA ALA A 201 -15.22 -1.89 22.65
C ALA A 201 -13.69 -1.72 22.59
N ILE A 202 -13.10 -1.83 21.40
CA ILE A 202 -11.67 -1.59 21.19
C ILE A 202 -11.30 -0.14 21.48
N GLU A 203 -12.09 0.83 20.99
CA GLU A 203 -11.86 2.25 21.28
C GLU A 203 -11.88 2.52 22.79
N SER A 204 -12.86 2.00 23.51
CA SER A 204 -12.96 2.11 24.97
C SER A 204 -11.77 1.45 25.69
N LYS A 205 -11.29 0.29 25.20
CA LYS A 205 -10.11 -0.40 25.73
C LYS A 205 -8.86 0.46 25.55
N VAL A 206 -8.64 0.95 24.34
CA VAL A 206 -7.46 1.81 24.01
C VAL A 206 -7.49 3.09 24.85
N GLU A 207 -8.66 3.72 25.01
CA GLU A 207 -8.80 4.90 25.85
C GLU A 207 -8.45 4.60 27.33
N ALA A 208 -8.90 3.46 27.86
CA ALA A 208 -8.58 3.05 29.22
C ALA A 208 -7.08 2.75 29.40
N GLU A 209 -6.45 2.09 28.43
CA GLU A 209 -5.01 1.81 28.43
C GLU A 209 -4.19 3.11 28.36
N GLN A 210 -4.58 4.05 27.51
CA GLN A 210 -3.92 5.37 27.42
C GLN A 210 -4.06 6.18 28.72
N LYS A 211 -5.24 6.13 29.38
CA LYS A 211 -5.44 6.76 30.69
C LYS A 211 -4.56 6.12 31.76
N ALA A 212 -4.45 4.80 31.77
CA ALA A 212 -3.58 4.09 32.72
C ALA A 212 -2.09 4.43 32.48
N GLN A 213 -1.64 4.42 31.25
CA GLN A 213 -0.27 4.79 30.88
C GLN A 213 0.05 6.24 31.23
N LYS A 214 -0.92 7.16 31.02
CA LYS A 214 -0.75 8.56 31.41
C LYS A 214 -0.62 8.69 32.94
N ALA A 215 -1.46 7.99 33.70
CA ALA A 215 -1.38 8.03 35.16
C ALA A 215 -0.03 7.46 35.68
N GLU A 216 0.48 6.41 35.09
CA GLU A 216 1.81 5.87 35.40
C GLU A 216 2.93 6.88 35.09
N ASN A 217 2.90 7.49 33.91
CA ASN A 217 3.86 8.55 33.53
C ASN A 217 3.77 9.76 34.47
N ASP A 218 2.57 10.15 34.89
CA ASP A 218 2.38 11.23 35.87
C ASP A 218 2.94 10.87 37.24
N LEU A 219 2.78 9.64 37.70
CA LEU A 219 3.41 9.15 38.93
C LEU A 219 4.95 9.24 38.85
N ILE A 220 5.53 8.71 37.77
CA ILE A 220 7.00 8.79 37.54
C ILE A 220 7.47 10.24 37.55
N ARG A 221 6.73 11.13 36.88
CA ARG A 221 7.07 12.56 36.84
C ARG A 221 7.07 13.18 38.24
N ILE A 222 6.02 12.95 39.05
CA ILE A 222 5.91 13.45 40.42
C ILE A 222 7.05 12.89 41.30
N GLU A 223 7.39 11.63 41.15
CA GLU A 223 8.50 11.01 41.89
C GLU A 223 9.83 11.62 41.51
N VAL A 224 10.09 11.87 40.22
CA VAL A 224 11.32 12.55 39.74
C VAL A 224 11.37 14.01 40.25
N GLU A 225 10.26 14.74 40.19
CA GLU A 225 10.17 16.10 40.69
C GLU A 225 10.44 16.17 42.21
N ALA A 226 9.87 15.22 42.98
CA ALA A 226 10.12 15.14 44.43
C ALA A 226 11.61 14.83 44.76
N ARG A 227 12.22 13.91 44.03
CA ARG A 227 13.66 13.57 44.15
C ARG A 227 14.53 14.80 43.78
N GLN A 228 14.15 15.53 42.78
CA GLN A 228 14.86 16.71 42.32
C GLN A 228 14.80 17.83 43.35
N LEU A 229 13.62 18.07 43.95
CA LEU A 229 13.46 19.03 45.07
C LEU A 229 14.27 18.62 46.30
N ALA A 230 14.27 17.35 46.67
CA ALA A 230 15.10 16.85 47.78
C ALA A 230 16.59 17.07 47.51
N ALA A 231 17.07 16.71 46.31
CA ALA A 231 18.46 16.91 45.93
C ALA A 231 18.87 18.40 45.90
N GLN A 232 17.97 19.28 45.45
CA GLN A 232 18.19 20.74 45.51
C GLN A 232 18.29 21.24 46.97
N ALA A 233 17.40 20.80 47.84
CA ALA A 233 17.43 21.19 49.26
C ALA A 233 18.70 20.69 49.95
N GLU A 234 19.12 19.44 49.70
CA GLU A 234 20.40 18.89 50.18
C GLU A 234 21.59 19.71 49.64
N GLY A 235 21.60 20.02 48.35
CA GLY A 235 22.64 20.84 47.72
C GLY A 235 22.74 22.24 48.31
N LEU A 236 21.62 22.90 48.57
CA LEU A 236 21.58 24.24 49.23
C LEU A 236 22.04 24.13 50.67
N ALA A 237 21.63 23.10 51.40
CA ALA A 237 22.12 22.90 52.79
C ALA A 237 23.63 22.68 52.83
N ALA A 238 24.15 21.84 51.92
CA ALA A 238 25.61 21.60 51.84
C ALA A 238 26.37 22.87 51.41
N ALA A 239 25.83 23.65 50.50
CA ALA A 239 26.43 24.94 50.10
C ALA A 239 26.49 25.94 51.29
N ASN A 240 25.40 26.09 52.05
CA ASN A 240 25.35 26.96 53.21
C ASN A 240 26.33 26.51 54.33
N ILE A 241 26.44 25.19 54.54
CA ILE A 241 27.41 24.64 55.49
C ILE A 241 28.85 24.90 55.03
N ALA A 242 29.15 24.69 53.76
CA ALA A 242 30.47 24.97 53.17
C ALA A 242 30.85 26.47 53.26
N GLU A 243 29.88 27.34 52.99
CA GLU A 243 30.04 28.79 53.11
C GLU A 243 30.36 29.20 54.60
N ALA A 244 29.52 28.71 55.52
CA ALA A 244 29.75 28.94 56.97
C ALA A 244 31.08 28.40 57.47
N GLN A 245 31.52 27.23 57.01
CA GLN A 245 32.83 26.67 57.31
C GLN A 245 33.97 27.52 56.75
N GLY A 246 33.80 28.00 55.48
CA GLY A 246 34.76 28.87 54.85
C GLY A 246 34.90 30.21 55.59
N GLU A 247 33.77 30.83 56.01
CA GLU A 247 33.81 32.04 56.84
C GLU A 247 34.46 31.84 58.23
N ALA A 248 34.12 30.70 58.87
CA ALA A 248 34.74 30.35 60.17
C ALA A 248 36.26 30.17 60.06
N GLU A 249 36.74 29.50 59.03
CA GLU A 249 38.16 29.31 58.78
C GLU A 249 38.86 30.63 58.41
N ALA A 250 38.19 31.48 57.58
CA ALA A 250 38.69 32.82 57.29
C ALA A 250 38.84 33.71 58.55
N ILE A 251 37.83 33.71 59.46
CA ILE A 251 37.89 34.40 60.75
C ILE A 251 39.02 33.80 61.59
N LYS A 252 39.22 32.51 61.63
CA LYS A 252 40.31 31.86 62.37
C LYS A 252 41.69 32.32 61.87
N VAL A 253 41.89 32.33 60.54
CA VAL A 253 43.12 32.78 59.89
C VAL A 253 43.37 34.25 60.19
N ILE A 254 42.32 35.10 60.14
CA ILE A 254 42.42 36.52 60.51
C ILE A 254 42.81 36.67 61.97
N ASN A 255 42.22 35.97 62.93
CA ASN A 255 42.51 36.00 64.30
C ASN A 255 43.93 35.54 64.61
N GLU A 256 44.46 34.50 63.99
CA GLU A 256 45.85 34.10 64.08
C GLU A 256 46.81 35.12 63.54
N ALA A 257 46.50 35.78 62.43
CA ALA A 257 47.29 36.86 61.87
C ALA A 257 47.33 38.06 62.79
N LEU A 258 46.19 38.42 63.41
CA LEU A 258 46.06 39.51 64.36
C LEU A 258 46.81 39.25 65.69
N SER A 259 46.79 38.00 66.17
CA SER A 259 47.52 37.60 67.35
C SER A 259 49.04 37.73 67.21
N ASN A 260 49.51 37.43 65.99
CA ASN A 260 50.91 37.46 65.59
C ASN A 260 51.41 38.89 65.27
N ASN A 261 50.51 39.82 64.97
CA ASN A 261 50.84 41.24 64.66
C ASN A 261 49.82 42.25 65.23
N PRO A 262 49.91 42.65 66.48
CA PRO A 262 48.95 43.53 67.13
C PRO A 262 48.77 44.88 66.43
N HIS A 263 49.78 45.38 65.72
CA HIS A 263 49.74 46.69 65.00
C HIS A 263 49.00 46.60 63.65
N TYR A 264 48.63 45.42 63.19
CA TYR A 264 47.91 45.24 61.95
C TYR A 264 46.48 45.80 61.99
N LEU A 265 45.84 45.75 63.15
CA LEU A 265 44.53 46.40 63.36
C LEU A 265 44.59 47.88 63.22
N ASP A 266 45.64 48.50 63.73
CA ASP A 266 45.83 49.97 63.67
C ASP A 266 46.16 50.44 62.24
N TRP A 267 46.90 49.61 61.49
CA TRP A 267 47.12 49.82 60.05
C TRP A 267 45.84 49.74 59.26
N LEU A 268 45.01 48.72 59.47
CA LEU A 268 43.69 48.51 58.82
C LEU A 268 42.72 49.66 59.12
N LYS A 269 42.71 50.14 60.41
CA LYS A 269 41.94 51.32 60.81
C LYS A 269 42.38 52.56 60.05
N THR A 270 43.70 52.71 59.89
CA THR A 270 44.27 53.83 59.15
C THR A 270 43.95 53.80 57.67
N GLN A 271 43.96 52.62 57.08
CA GLN A 271 43.63 52.41 55.68
C GLN A 271 42.10 52.54 55.35
N ALA A 272 41.26 52.14 56.32
CA ALA A 272 39.80 52.28 56.20
C ALA A 272 39.31 53.69 56.55
N TRP A 273 40.18 54.57 57.08
CA TRP A 273 39.81 55.93 57.44
C TRP A 273 39.75 56.86 56.23
N ASP A 274 38.58 57.46 56.04
CA ASP A 274 38.29 58.40 54.95
C ASP A 274 38.86 59.82 55.15
N GLY A 275 39.67 60.00 56.17
CA GLY A 275 40.32 61.32 56.49
C GLY A 275 39.40 62.34 57.13
N LYS A 276 38.20 62.01 57.55
CA LYS A 276 37.25 62.87 58.22
C LYS A 276 37.24 62.61 59.75
N LEU A 277 37.28 63.65 60.55
CA LEU A 277 37.12 63.50 61.98
C LEU A 277 35.66 63.20 62.36
N PRO A 278 35.39 62.21 63.22
CA PRO A 278 34.05 61.97 63.68
C PRO A 278 33.48 63.18 64.45
N LEU A 279 32.22 63.49 64.16
CA LEU A 279 31.51 64.64 64.70
C LEU A 279 31.21 64.51 66.19
N VAL A 280 31.17 63.31 66.74
CA VAL A 280 30.94 63.04 68.15
C VAL A 280 31.91 61.98 68.63
N VAL A 281 32.74 62.27 69.59
CA VAL A 281 33.59 61.33 70.32
C VAL A 281 33.05 61.25 71.74
N GLY A 282 32.33 60.18 72.09
CA GLY A 282 31.92 59.92 73.47
C GLY A 282 33.13 59.54 74.32
N GLU A 283 33.12 59.79 75.60
CA GLU A 283 34.19 59.41 76.55
C GLU A 283 34.30 57.87 76.54
N GLY A 284 35.41 57.31 76.04
CA GLY A 284 35.68 55.90 75.96
C GLY A 284 35.23 55.24 74.62
N GLY A 285 34.66 55.94 73.61
CA GLY A 285 34.28 55.44 72.34
C GLY A 285 35.42 55.37 71.33
N THR A 286 35.64 54.22 70.72
CA THR A 286 36.52 54.09 69.57
C THR A 286 35.89 54.78 68.35
N PRO A 287 36.64 55.57 67.54
CA PRO A 287 36.13 56.49 66.51
C PRO A 287 35.75 55.70 65.22
N PHE A 288 34.86 54.74 65.34
CA PHE A 288 34.46 53.88 64.19
C PHE A 288 33.11 54.24 63.60
N ILE A 289 32.41 55.25 64.14
CA ILE A 289 31.11 55.58 63.56
C ILE A 289 31.24 57.04 63.03
N SER A 290 31.50 57.22 61.75
CA SER A 290 31.25 58.45 61.05
C SER A 290 29.75 58.59 60.80
N ILE A 291 29.10 59.57 61.49
CA ILE A 291 27.70 59.91 61.11
C ILE A 291 27.84 60.89 59.94
N PRO A 292 27.30 60.49 58.73
CA PRO A 292 27.28 61.43 57.62
C PRO A 292 26.36 62.60 57.96
N THR A 293 26.92 63.79 58.04
CA THR A 293 26.14 65.04 58.05
C THR A 293 25.80 65.37 56.62
N THR A 294 24.59 65.12 56.25
CA THR A 294 23.97 65.71 55.04
C THR A 294 23.58 67.15 55.41
N PRO A 295 23.88 68.15 54.52
CA PRO A 295 23.41 69.50 54.68
C PRO A 295 21.88 69.61 54.51
#